data_2b56e4c7cc6d99d762c5abaf12241a09
#
_entry.id   2b56e4c7cc6d99d762c5abaf12241a09
#
_cell.length_a   1.000
_cell.length_b   1.000
_cell.length_c   1.000
_cell.angle_alpha   90.00
_cell.angle_beta   90.00
_cell.angle_gamma   90.00
#
_symmetry.space_group_name_H-M   'P 1'
#
loop_
_entity.id
_entity.type
_entity.pdbx_description
1 polymer ?
#
loop_
_entity_poly.entity_id
_entity_poly.type
_entity_poly.pdbx_seq_one_letter_code
_entity_poly.pdbx_strand_id
1 'polypeptide(L)'
;MKKRVVLSLLLIAVLALSACTTTATTTAPTTAGTTAGTTAGTTAGTTAGTTAGTTGGTTAGTGPYDKLDKIYIGVTAPMTGTNKLVGDYVINGAKLAAEEINAKGGLLGKQIELVMEDEVDNQQASVNAMTKLLNNSNISAMFGSTYSAYCIGVSPTVKEKMIPFMAGGSSANIPKENNMYMWQARMTDDKSGQLLATAATQTLKMKKPAILHITDSFGTGLKDQTVAALKNMGIEVASNNVYGHNADEKQFTPIINQIMNSDVDGLIAISHQVPAALIMAQADSAGLDLPRLGSSSFGSAVARQSSGAATDGWYAVSDWTVEVTTPVGKAFAEAYQAKYDQESDMPAVTAYDSIKLLAEAIKMGNSVEPETINENLGKITNLEGAMSTYKAQPNRCFSTSQFLTLNKDGKATMVEVVKVQ
;
A
#
# COMPACT_ATOMS: atom_id res chain seq x y z
N MET A 1 -58.91 13.73 17.37
CA MET A 1 -59.88 12.76 16.82
C MET A 1 -59.17 11.82 15.88
N LYS A 2 -59.42 10.50 16.11
CA LYS A 2 -59.15 9.34 15.27
C LYS A 2 -57.68 8.89 15.03
N LYS A 3 -57.30 7.92 15.89
CA LYS A 3 -56.27 6.89 15.70
C LYS A 3 -56.59 6.02 14.49
N ARG A 4 -55.56 5.65 13.73
CA ARG A 4 -55.61 4.41 12.95
C ARG A 4 -54.31 3.63 13.19
N VAL A 5 -54.51 2.50 13.90
CA VAL A 5 -53.58 1.38 14.07
C VAL A 5 -53.71 0.54 12.81
N VAL A 6 -52.61 0.15 12.19
CA VAL A 6 -52.57 -0.93 11.20
C VAL A 6 -51.58 -1.97 11.67
N LEU A 7 -52.14 -3.11 11.99
CA LEU A 7 -51.53 -4.36 12.39
C LEU A 7 -51.11 -5.11 11.10
N SER A 8 -49.88 -5.55 10.95
CA SER A 8 -49.51 -6.48 9.86
C SER A 8 -48.74 -7.65 10.42
N LEU A 9 -49.28 -8.81 10.12
CA LEU A 9 -48.97 -10.18 10.57
C LEU A 9 -47.51 -10.59 10.21
N LEU A 10 -46.91 -11.29 11.15
CA LEU A 10 -45.79 -12.21 10.96
C LEU A 10 -46.26 -13.46 10.17
N LEU A 11 -45.49 -13.84 9.14
CA LEU A 11 -45.54 -15.16 8.55
C LEU A 11 -44.18 -15.84 8.75
N ILE A 12 -44.18 -16.84 9.65
CA ILE A 12 -43.05 -17.73 9.90
C ILE A 12 -43.18 -18.92 8.95
N ALA A 13 -42.21 -19.15 8.10
CA ALA A 13 -42.08 -20.38 7.34
C ALA A 13 -40.87 -21.18 7.88
N VAL A 14 -41.20 -22.28 8.54
CA VAL A 14 -40.28 -23.34 8.96
C VAL A 14 -40.07 -24.26 7.76
N LEU A 15 -38.83 -24.51 7.36
CA LEU A 15 -38.47 -25.58 6.45
C LEU A 15 -37.44 -26.49 7.10
N ALA A 16 -37.81 -27.76 7.15
CA ALA A 16 -37.15 -28.84 7.87
C ALA A 16 -35.88 -29.33 7.15
N LEU A 17 -34.92 -29.79 7.97
CA LEU A 17 -33.75 -30.55 7.59
C LEU A 17 -34.10 -31.89 6.98
N SER A 18 -33.36 -32.29 5.97
CA SER A 18 -33.12 -33.69 5.62
C SER A 18 -31.63 -33.95 5.53
N ALA A 19 -31.11 -34.70 6.47
CA ALA A 19 -29.78 -35.27 6.46
C ALA A 19 -29.74 -36.53 5.58
N CYS A 20 -28.74 -36.64 4.74
CA CYS A 20 -28.30 -37.91 4.16
C CYS A 20 -26.83 -38.09 4.40
N THR A 21 -26.52 -38.99 5.31
CA THR A 21 -25.20 -39.59 5.53
C THR A 21 -24.95 -40.67 4.50
N THR A 22 -23.83 -40.64 3.82
CA THR A 22 -23.26 -41.80 3.15
C THR A 22 -21.78 -41.91 3.50
N THR A 23 -21.49 -42.92 4.27
CA THR A 23 -20.18 -43.49 4.57
C THR A 23 -19.68 -44.26 3.33
N ALA A 24 -18.45 -44.06 2.93
CA ALA A 24 -17.74 -44.95 2.04
C ALA A 24 -16.31 -45.15 2.48
N THR A 25 -15.99 -46.38 2.60
CA THR A 25 -14.88 -47.08 3.22
C THR A 25 -13.58 -47.00 2.39
N THR A 26 -12.49 -47.00 3.12
CA THR A 26 -11.07 -47.19 2.76
C THR A 26 -10.79 -48.42 1.93
N THR A 27 -9.91 -48.35 0.96
CA THR A 27 -8.94 -49.46 0.67
C THR A 27 -7.74 -48.89 -0.11
N ALA A 28 -6.55 -49.07 0.43
CA ALA A 28 -5.27 -48.99 -0.27
C ALA A 28 -4.95 -50.35 -0.91
N PRO A 29 -4.08 -50.40 -1.90
CA PRO A 29 -3.08 -51.42 -1.91
C PRO A 29 -1.64 -50.93 -2.12
N THR A 30 -0.79 -51.45 -1.31
CA THR A 30 0.68 -51.54 -1.40
C THR A 30 1.08 -52.52 -2.51
N THR A 31 2.09 -52.21 -3.33
CA THR A 31 3.11 -53.23 -3.69
C THR A 31 4.39 -52.54 -4.21
N ALA A 32 5.50 -53.02 -3.69
CA ALA A 32 6.86 -52.70 -4.03
C ALA A 32 7.31 -53.44 -5.30
N GLY A 33 8.33 -52.92 -5.95
CA GLY A 33 9.05 -53.64 -7.03
C GLY A 33 10.39 -52.95 -7.31
N THR A 34 11.43 -53.54 -6.74
CA THR A 34 12.85 -53.27 -6.91
C THR A 34 13.34 -53.78 -8.26
N THR A 35 14.20 -53.04 -8.98
CA THR A 35 15.38 -53.70 -9.62
C THR A 35 16.46 -52.65 -9.99
N ALA A 36 17.68 -52.97 -9.59
CA ALA A 36 18.91 -52.28 -9.89
C ALA A 36 19.45 -52.68 -11.27
N GLY A 37 20.19 -51.80 -11.90
CA GLY A 37 20.97 -52.11 -13.11
C GLY A 37 22.16 -51.17 -13.23
N THR A 38 23.32 -51.67 -12.81
CA THR A 38 24.65 -51.05 -12.91
C THR A 38 25.20 -51.23 -14.30
N THR A 39 25.80 -50.19 -14.92
CA THR A 39 26.99 -50.41 -15.77
C THR A 39 27.84 -49.15 -15.83
N ALA A 40 29.08 -49.28 -15.51
CA ALA A 40 30.14 -48.30 -15.60
C ALA A 40 30.75 -48.32 -17.04
N GLY A 41 31.21 -47.15 -17.49
CA GLY A 41 32.01 -47.03 -18.70
C GLY A 41 32.87 -45.78 -18.62
N THR A 42 34.14 -46.01 -18.32
CA THR A 42 35.24 -45.03 -18.26
C THR A 42 35.72 -44.71 -19.67
N THR A 43 35.92 -43.44 -20.03
CA THR A 43 37.06 -43.06 -20.89
C THR A 43 37.40 -41.59 -20.70
N ALA A 44 38.63 -41.33 -20.35
CA ALA A 44 39.24 -40.01 -20.25
C ALA A 44 39.65 -39.51 -21.63
N GLY A 45 39.42 -38.21 -21.87
CA GLY A 45 39.93 -37.48 -23.03
C GLY A 45 40.18 -36.04 -22.65
N THR A 46 41.46 -35.74 -22.40
CA THR A 46 41.98 -34.40 -22.11
C THR A 46 42.10 -33.62 -23.41
N THR A 47 41.43 -32.47 -23.52
CA THR A 47 41.83 -31.44 -24.48
C THR A 47 41.61 -30.07 -23.88
N ALA A 48 42.68 -29.34 -23.68
CA ALA A 48 42.66 -27.95 -23.27
C ALA A 48 42.09 -27.09 -24.43
N GLY A 49 40.99 -26.38 -24.15
CA GLY A 49 40.34 -25.46 -25.03
C GLY A 49 40.15 -24.13 -24.32
N THR A 50 40.74 -23.12 -24.88
CA THR A 50 40.77 -21.70 -24.52
C THR A 50 39.38 -21.16 -24.16
N THR A 51 39.24 -20.65 -22.95
CA THR A 51 38.01 -20.04 -22.48
C THR A 51 37.86 -18.63 -23.07
N ALA A 52 37.15 -18.50 -24.20
CA ALA A 52 36.57 -17.26 -24.60
C ALA A 52 35.39 -16.97 -23.69
N GLY A 53 35.42 -15.85 -22.95
CA GLY A 53 34.33 -15.41 -22.08
C GLY A 53 33.04 -15.20 -22.88
N THR A 54 32.10 -16.10 -22.72
CA THR A 54 30.74 -15.92 -23.21
C THR A 54 30.05 -14.96 -22.25
N THR A 55 29.95 -13.69 -22.63
CA THR A 55 28.93 -12.78 -22.12
C THR A 55 27.59 -13.48 -22.37
N GLY A 56 26.95 -13.97 -21.31
CA GLY A 56 25.61 -14.54 -21.39
C GLY A 56 24.64 -13.49 -21.89
N GLY A 57 24.38 -13.49 -23.18
CA GLY A 57 23.27 -12.77 -23.77
C GLY A 57 21.99 -13.42 -23.25
N THR A 58 21.29 -12.75 -22.35
CA THR A 58 19.91 -13.09 -22.00
C THR A 58 19.11 -13.04 -23.28
N THR A 59 18.62 -14.18 -23.76
CA THR A 59 17.71 -14.25 -24.90
C THR A 59 16.49 -13.39 -24.57
N ALA A 60 16.09 -12.49 -25.49
CA ALA A 60 14.89 -11.70 -25.34
C ALA A 60 13.69 -12.63 -25.10
N GLY A 61 12.76 -12.23 -24.24
CA GLY A 61 11.55 -12.98 -23.96
C GLY A 61 10.76 -13.27 -25.23
N THR A 62 10.11 -14.41 -25.29
CA THR A 62 9.37 -14.90 -26.47
C THR A 62 7.89 -15.15 -26.20
N GLY A 63 7.42 -14.84 -25.00
CA GLY A 63 6.05 -15.03 -24.55
C GLY A 63 5.04 -14.09 -25.24
N PRO A 64 3.74 -14.24 -24.95
CA PRO A 64 2.68 -13.47 -25.58
C PRO A 64 2.77 -11.96 -25.28
N TYR A 65 3.16 -11.57 -24.05
CA TYR A 65 3.34 -10.17 -23.67
C TYR A 65 4.58 -9.56 -24.32
N ASP A 66 5.64 -10.36 -24.50
CA ASP A 66 6.86 -9.91 -25.17
C ASP A 66 6.64 -9.57 -26.66
N LYS A 67 5.55 -10.05 -27.27
CA LYS A 67 5.18 -9.77 -28.66
C LYS A 67 4.37 -8.49 -28.85
N LEU A 68 3.84 -7.90 -27.76
CA LEU A 68 3.11 -6.64 -27.83
C LEU A 68 4.06 -5.51 -28.27
N ASP A 69 3.53 -4.51 -28.96
CA ASP A 69 4.27 -3.33 -29.44
C ASP A 69 4.66 -2.37 -28.31
N LYS A 70 3.94 -2.41 -27.20
CA LYS A 70 4.15 -1.61 -26.00
C LYS A 70 4.12 -2.48 -24.75
N ILE A 71 4.52 -1.88 -23.62
CA ILE A 71 4.41 -2.46 -22.29
C ILE A 71 3.21 -1.83 -21.61
N TYR A 72 2.16 -2.61 -21.39
CA TYR A 72 0.92 -2.11 -20.77
C TYR A 72 0.93 -2.37 -19.27
N ILE A 73 0.88 -1.30 -18.48
CA ILE A 73 0.80 -1.35 -17.02
C ILE A 73 -0.56 -0.78 -16.59
N GLY A 74 -1.33 -1.57 -15.85
CA GLY A 74 -2.59 -1.13 -15.25
C GLY A 74 -2.35 -0.17 -14.08
N VAL A 75 -3.19 0.86 -13.97
CA VAL A 75 -3.17 1.79 -12.84
C VAL A 75 -4.59 2.09 -12.42
N THR A 76 -4.91 1.95 -11.13
CA THR A 76 -6.17 2.43 -10.59
C THR A 76 -5.97 3.58 -9.61
N ALA A 77 -6.91 4.51 -9.61
CA ALA A 77 -6.93 5.65 -8.71
C ALA A 77 -8.37 6.21 -8.62
N PRO A 78 -8.75 6.89 -7.53
CA PRO A 78 -10.02 7.60 -7.47
C PRO A 78 -9.97 8.84 -8.38
N MET A 79 -10.44 8.70 -9.63
CA MET A 79 -10.43 9.78 -10.62
C MET A 79 -11.62 10.72 -10.47
N THR A 80 -12.66 10.27 -9.80
CA THR A 80 -13.89 11.01 -9.49
C THR A 80 -14.22 10.91 -8.00
N GLY A 81 -15.18 11.71 -7.53
CA GLY A 81 -15.66 11.67 -6.15
C GLY A 81 -14.80 12.49 -5.16
N THR A 82 -14.98 12.21 -3.88
CA THR A 82 -14.39 12.97 -2.77
C THR A 82 -12.87 12.84 -2.70
N ASN A 83 -12.33 11.69 -3.09
CA ASN A 83 -10.90 11.39 -3.05
C ASN A 83 -10.15 11.72 -4.36
N LYS A 84 -10.80 12.47 -5.29
CA LYS A 84 -10.20 12.81 -6.59
C LYS A 84 -8.80 13.42 -6.47
N LEU A 85 -8.56 14.30 -5.49
CA LEU A 85 -7.25 14.92 -5.31
C LEU A 85 -6.17 13.87 -5.00
N VAL A 86 -6.49 12.85 -4.21
CA VAL A 86 -5.58 11.70 -3.97
C VAL A 86 -5.31 10.95 -5.28
N GLY A 87 -6.36 10.75 -6.09
CA GLY A 87 -6.26 10.11 -7.39
C GLY A 87 -5.39 10.88 -8.38
N ASP A 88 -5.50 12.21 -8.42
CA ASP A 88 -4.66 13.07 -9.26
C ASP A 88 -3.18 12.90 -8.90
N TYR A 89 -2.83 12.81 -7.61
CA TYR A 89 -1.46 12.50 -7.18
C TYR A 89 -0.97 11.15 -7.68
N VAL A 90 -1.78 10.09 -7.55
CA VAL A 90 -1.45 8.74 -8.04
C VAL A 90 -1.17 8.76 -9.55
N ILE A 91 -2.10 9.34 -10.31
CA ILE A 91 -2.01 9.41 -11.78
C ILE A 91 -0.78 10.19 -12.20
N ASN A 92 -0.53 11.33 -11.58
CA ASN A 92 0.60 12.19 -11.91
C ASN A 92 1.94 11.51 -11.60
N GLY A 93 2.04 10.82 -10.46
CA GLY A 93 3.23 10.05 -10.10
C GLY A 93 3.51 8.90 -11.08
N ALA A 94 2.49 8.11 -11.41
CA ALA A 94 2.62 7.02 -12.38
C ALA A 94 3.00 7.54 -13.79
N LYS A 95 2.35 8.62 -14.25
CA LYS A 95 2.66 9.26 -15.55
C LYS A 95 4.10 9.77 -15.59
N LEU A 96 4.56 10.46 -14.53
CA LEU A 96 5.91 10.98 -14.48
C LEU A 96 6.95 9.86 -14.62
N ALA A 97 6.77 8.74 -13.91
CA ALA A 97 7.64 7.58 -14.02
C ALA A 97 7.67 6.98 -15.42
N ALA A 98 6.50 6.76 -16.02
CA ALA A 98 6.39 6.19 -17.37
C ALA A 98 7.03 7.12 -18.43
N GLU A 99 6.78 8.42 -18.35
CA GLU A 99 7.34 9.40 -19.27
C GLU A 99 8.87 9.50 -19.18
N GLU A 100 9.43 9.50 -17.96
CA GLU A 100 10.89 9.49 -17.78
C GLU A 100 11.55 8.24 -18.34
N ILE A 101 10.90 7.08 -18.24
CA ILE A 101 11.39 5.83 -18.81
C ILE A 101 11.29 5.91 -20.34
N ASN A 102 10.14 6.37 -20.85
CA ASN A 102 9.88 6.49 -22.28
C ASN A 102 10.81 7.50 -22.95
N ALA A 103 11.12 8.62 -22.30
CA ALA A 103 12.07 9.62 -22.80
C ALA A 103 13.51 9.07 -22.94
N LYS A 104 13.86 8.03 -22.19
CA LYS A 104 15.14 7.32 -22.28
C LYS A 104 15.12 6.16 -23.28
N GLY A 105 14.07 6.04 -24.12
CA GLY A 105 13.91 4.99 -25.12
C GLY A 105 13.01 3.83 -24.68
N GLY A 106 12.36 3.91 -23.53
CA GLY A 106 11.49 2.86 -23.00
C GLY A 106 12.25 1.70 -22.35
N LEU A 107 11.61 0.55 -22.29
CA LEU A 107 12.18 -0.71 -21.79
C LEU A 107 12.18 -1.75 -22.91
N LEU A 108 13.27 -2.49 -23.07
CA LEU A 108 13.41 -3.52 -24.10
C LEU A 108 13.04 -3.02 -25.50
N GLY A 109 13.29 -1.73 -25.79
CA GLY A 109 12.92 -1.06 -27.05
C GLY A 109 11.43 -0.70 -27.19
N LYS A 110 10.62 -0.83 -26.15
CA LYS A 110 9.19 -0.57 -26.14
C LYS A 110 8.84 0.56 -25.19
N GLN A 111 7.81 1.35 -25.55
CA GLN A 111 7.26 2.38 -24.70
C GLN A 111 6.30 1.77 -23.65
N ILE A 112 6.29 2.33 -22.45
CA ILE A 112 5.28 2.03 -21.43
C ILE A 112 4.01 2.81 -21.77
N GLU A 113 2.88 2.11 -21.77
CA GLU A 113 1.54 2.70 -21.81
C GLU A 113 0.79 2.37 -20.53
N LEU A 114 0.27 3.39 -19.84
CA LEU A 114 -0.53 3.24 -18.65
C LEU A 114 -2.00 3.10 -19.03
N VAL A 115 -2.62 1.99 -18.62
CA VAL A 115 -4.07 1.76 -18.80
C VAL A 115 -4.75 2.06 -17.46
N MET A 116 -5.60 3.10 -17.42
CA MET A 116 -6.14 3.65 -16.20
C MET A 116 -7.63 3.33 -16.04
N GLU A 117 -8.05 3.01 -14.81
CA GLU A 117 -9.45 2.81 -14.41
C GLU A 117 -9.77 3.57 -13.14
N ASP A 118 -10.99 4.14 -13.09
CA ASP A 118 -11.47 4.91 -11.94
C ASP A 118 -11.94 3.99 -10.80
N GLU A 119 -11.36 4.16 -9.62
CA GLU A 119 -11.76 3.44 -8.40
C GLU A 119 -13.07 3.97 -7.82
N VAL A 120 -13.46 5.19 -8.19
CA VAL A 120 -14.51 5.92 -7.50
C VAL A 120 -14.21 5.98 -5.97
N ASP A 121 -15.19 6.24 -5.12
CA ASP A 121 -14.98 6.38 -3.67
C ASP A 121 -15.52 5.20 -2.86
N ASN A 122 -15.50 3.98 -3.41
CA ASN A 122 -15.97 2.81 -2.68
C ASN A 122 -15.23 1.52 -3.06
N GLN A 123 -15.18 0.60 -2.11
CA GLN A 123 -14.45 -0.65 -2.26
C GLN A 123 -14.94 -1.52 -3.42
N GLN A 124 -16.25 -1.63 -3.63
CA GLN A 124 -16.79 -2.49 -4.70
C GLN A 124 -16.43 -1.95 -6.09
N ALA A 125 -16.55 -0.64 -6.31
CA ALA A 125 -16.16 -0.01 -7.56
C ALA A 125 -14.65 -0.16 -7.82
N SER A 126 -13.84 0.03 -6.79
CA SER A 126 -12.38 -0.13 -6.86
C SER A 126 -11.99 -1.57 -7.22
N VAL A 127 -12.57 -2.58 -6.55
CA VAL A 127 -12.33 -4.00 -6.87
C VAL A 127 -12.77 -4.32 -8.30
N ASN A 128 -13.90 -3.76 -8.77
CA ASN A 128 -14.35 -3.93 -10.14
C ASN A 128 -13.38 -3.30 -11.17
N ALA A 129 -12.89 -2.10 -10.90
CA ALA A 129 -11.91 -1.41 -11.75
C ALA A 129 -10.60 -2.21 -11.86
N MET A 130 -10.05 -2.66 -10.73
CA MET A 130 -8.86 -3.52 -10.70
C MET A 130 -9.10 -4.85 -11.42
N THR A 131 -10.25 -5.49 -11.19
CA THR A 131 -10.63 -6.75 -11.87
C THR A 131 -10.75 -6.56 -13.38
N LYS A 132 -11.27 -5.42 -13.85
CA LYS A 132 -11.32 -5.09 -15.27
C LYS A 132 -9.93 -5.03 -15.89
N LEU A 133 -8.97 -4.38 -15.23
CA LEU A 133 -7.57 -4.34 -15.68
C LEU A 133 -6.93 -5.73 -15.66
N LEU A 134 -7.11 -6.50 -14.59
CA LEU A 134 -6.58 -7.86 -14.47
C LEU A 134 -7.15 -8.84 -15.51
N ASN A 135 -8.32 -8.57 -16.07
CA ASN A 135 -8.92 -9.35 -17.18
C ASN A 135 -8.47 -8.84 -18.58
N ASN A 136 -7.72 -7.75 -18.66
CA ASN A 136 -7.17 -7.27 -19.93
C ASN A 136 -5.89 -8.04 -20.24
N SER A 137 -5.93 -8.87 -21.29
CA SER A 137 -4.83 -9.76 -21.70
C SER A 137 -3.53 -9.06 -22.10
N ASN A 138 -3.54 -7.73 -22.26
CA ASN A 138 -2.34 -6.97 -22.57
C ASN A 138 -1.61 -6.46 -21.31
N ILE A 139 -2.27 -6.43 -20.15
CA ILE A 139 -1.69 -5.93 -18.90
C ILE A 139 -0.71 -6.94 -18.33
N SER A 140 0.57 -6.59 -18.29
CA SER A 140 1.65 -7.45 -17.77
C SER A 140 1.97 -7.22 -16.30
N ALA A 141 1.59 -6.08 -15.74
CA ALA A 141 1.74 -5.71 -14.34
C ALA A 141 0.79 -4.57 -14.00
N MET A 142 0.53 -4.32 -12.71
CA MET A 142 -0.29 -3.16 -12.35
C MET A 142 0.12 -2.55 -11.01
N PHE A 143 -0.18 -1.25 -10.88
CA PHE A 143 -0.28 -0.54 -9.61
C PHE A 143 -1.76 -0.40 -9.27
N GLY A 144 -2.14 -0.87 -8.08
CA GLY A 144 -3.50 -0.76 -7.58
C GLY A 144 -3.57 0.17 -6.38
N SER A 145 -4.77 0.39 -5.92
CA SER A 145 -5.22 1.34 -4.93
C SER A 145 -4.24 1.73 -3.82
N THR A 146 -4.32 2.98 -3.37
CA THR A 146 -3.69 3.44 -2.12
C THR A 146 -4.43 2.99 -0.87
N TYR A 147 -5.63 2.43 -1.01
CA TYR A 147 -6.48 1.97 0.10
C TYR A 147 -6.30 0.47 0.35
N SER A 148 -5.84 0.13 1.56
CA SER A 148 -5.54 -1.26 1.92
C SER A 148 -6.74 -2.21 1.80
N ALA A 149 -7.94 -1.76 2.18
CA ALA A 149 -9.17 -2.56 2.06
C ALA A 149 -9.46 -2.96 0.61
N TYR A 150 -9.16 -2.08 -0.36
CA TYR A 150 -9.38 -2.31 -1.77
C TYR A 150 -8.34 -3.30 -2.34
N CYS A 151 -7.08 -3.15 -1.93
CA CYS A 151 -6.01 -4.09 -2.28
C CYS A 151 -6.32 -5.51 -1.75
N ILE A 152 -6.79 -5.63 -0.51
CA ILE A 152 -7.20 -6.91 0.07
C ILE A 152 -8.39 -7.49 -0.69
N GLY A 153 -9.39 -6.65 -1.02
CA GLY A 153 -10.60 -7.07 -1.74
C GLY A 153 -10.32 -7.67 -3.12
N VAL A 154 -9.29 -7.19 -3.84
CA VAL A 154 -8.93 -7.71 -5.16
C VAL A 154 -7.96 -8.90 -5.11
N SER A 155 -7.40 -9.22 -3.94
CA SER A 155 -6.36 -10.27 -3.78
C SER A 155 -6.74 -11.61 -4.41
N PRO A 156 -7.98 -12.13 -4.29
CA PRO A 156 -8.35 -13.38 -4.96
C PRO A 156 -8.20 -13.32 -6.47
N THR A 157 -8.58 -12.20 -7.11
CA THR A 157 -8.44 -12.01 -8.56
C THR A 157 -6.98 -11.90 -8.98
N VAL A 158 -6.15 -11.17 -8.23
CA VAL A 158 -4.70 -11.10 -8.48
C VAL A 158 -4.07 -12.49 -8.43
N LYS A 159 -4.46 -13.31 -7.45
CA LYS A 159 -3.99 -14.70 -7.31
C LYS A 159 -4.40 -15.58 -8.48
N GLU A 160 -5.63 -15.42 -8.98
CA GLU A 160 -6.15 -16.15 -10.14
C GLU A 160 -5.42 -15.76 -11.44
N LYS A 161 -5.24 -14.45 -11.65
CA LYS A 161 -4.67 -13.92 -12.90
C LYS A 161 -3.15 -13.98 -12.97
N MET A 162 -2.48 -14.16 -11.82
CA MET A 162 -1.02 -14.24 -11.71
C MET A 162 -0.30 -13.04 -12.36
N ILE A 163 -0.89 -11.84 -12.25
CA ILE A 163 -0.31 -10.58 -12.72
C ILE A 163 0.32 -9.85 -11.53
N PRO A 164 1.61 -9.46 -11.58
CA PRO A 164 2.26 -8.69 -10.53
C PRO A 164 1.48 -7.41 -10.21
N PHE A 165 1.12 -7.29 -8.94
CA PHE A 165 0.29 -6.22 -8.42
C PHE A 165 1.04 -5.46 -7.33
N MET A 166 1.34 -4.18 -7.60
CA MET A 166 1.93 -3.28 -6.61
C MET A 166 0.81 -2.61 -5.81
N ALA A 167 0.64 -3.02 -4.57
CA ALA A 167 -0.32 -2.43 -3.65
C ALA A 167 0.20 -1.09 -3.10
N GLY A 168 -0.58 -0.03 -3.23
CA GLY A 168 -0.29 1.28 -2.63
C GLY A 168 -0.74 1.39 -1.17
N GLY A 169 -1.52 0.44 -0.66
CA GLY A 169 -1.92 0.34 0.75
C GLY A 169 -0.77 -0.11 1.65
N SER A 170 -0.83 0.22 2.95
CA SER A 170 0.22 -0.07 3.95
C SER A 170 -0.16 -1.14 4.96
N SER A 171 -1.40 -1.65 4.95
CA SER A 171 -1.86 -2.62 5.94
C SER A 171 -0.97 -3.86 6.03
N ALA A 172 -0.56 -4.22 7.25
CA ALA A 172 0.14 -5.46 7.55
C ALA A 172 -0.71 -6.73 7.27
N ASN A 173 -1.97 -6.57 6.89
CA ASN A 173 -2.82 -7.68 6.46
C ASN A 173 -2.65 -8.02 4.97
N ILE A 174 -2.17 -7.10 4.13
CA ILE A 174 -1.91 -7.38 2.70
C ILE A 174 -0.95 -8.58 2.52
N PRO A 175 0.23 -8.63 3.16
CA PRO A 175 1.10 -9.80 3.02
C PRO A 175 0.52 -11.09 3.65
N LYS A 176 -0.45 -10.98 4.58
CA LYS A 176 -1.13 -12.14 5.17
C LYS A 176 -2.11 -12.84 4.22
N GLU A 177 -2.48 -12.20 3.10
CA GLU A 177 -3.26 -12.82 2.03
C GLU A 177 -2.53 -13.99 1.37
N ASN A 178 -1.22 -14.16 1.62
CA ASN A 178 -0.37 -15.18 1.03
C ASN A 178 -0.48 -15.23 -0.50
N ASN A 179 -0.60 -14.06 -1.11
CA ASN A 179 -0.69 -13.89 -2.55
C ASN A 179 0.69 -13.66 -3.15
N MET A 180 1.16 -14.61 -3.96
CA MET A 180 2.51 -14.60 -4.52
C MET A 180 2.74 -13.51 -5.56
N TYR A 181 1.69 -12.86 -6.06
CA TYR A 181 1.75 -11.78 -7.07
C TYR A 181 1.44 -10.39 -6.49
N MET A 182 1.23 -10.29 -5.17
CA MET A 182 0.93 -9.02 -4.50
C MET A 182 2.14 -8.50 -3.73
N TRP A 183 2.57 -7.29 -4.06
CA TRP A 183 3.75 -6.61 -3.51
C TRP A 183 3.36 -5.29 -2.84
N GLN A 184 4.10 -4.84 -1.83
CA GLN A 184 3.93 -3.54 -1.19
C GLN A 184 5.20 -2.71 -1.30
N ALA A 185 5.08 -1.49 -1.84
CA ALA A 185 6.18 -0.53 -1.95
C ALA A 185 6.25 0.45 -0.76
N ARG A 186 5.29 0.40 0.16
CA ARG A 186 5.24 1.24 1.36
C ARG A 186 5.62 0.45 2.61
N MET A 187 6.03 1.17 3.67
CA MET A 187 6.22 0.57 4.98
C MET A 187 4.92 -0.05 5.50
N THR A 188 5.02 -1.24 6.07
CA THR A 188 3.86 -1.94 6.64
C THR A 188 3.44 -1.34 7.98
N ASP A 189 2.14 -1.41 8.29
CA ASP A 189 1.56 -0.76 9.47
C ASP A 189 2.10 -1.28 10.81
N ASP A 190 2.66 -2.50 10.85
CA ASP A 190 3.37 -3.00 12.04
C ASP A 190 4.61 -2.14 12.38
N LYS A 191 5.33 -1.68 11.35
CA LYS A 191 6.45 -0.76 11.52
C LYS A 191 5.98 0.66 11.80
N SER A 192 4.99 1.15 11.05
CA SER A 192 4.40 2.48 11.26
C SER A 192 3.81 2.64 12.66
N GLY A 193 3.19 1.58 13.21
CA GLY A 193 2.67 1.57 14.58
C GLY A 193 3.77 1.71 15.65
N GLN A 194 4.92 1.05 15.45
CA GLN A 194 6.09 1.22 16.30
C GLN A 194 6.62 2.66 16.26
N LEU A 195 6.66 3.27 15.07
CA LEU A 195 7.12 4.66 14.90
C LEU A 195 6.15 5.66 15.51
N LEU A 196 4.83 5.47 15.36
CA LEU A 196 3.81 6.28 16.04
C LEU A 196 3.98 6.21 17.58
N ALA A 197 4.14 5.01 18.13
CA ALA A 197 4.36 4.83 19.56
C ALA A 197 5.67 5.49 20.03
N THR A 198 6.74 5.37 19.25
CA THR A 198 8.04 6.02 19.53
C THR A 198 7.92 7.53 19.52
N ALA A 199 7.33 8.12 18.49
CA ALA A 199 7.12 9.56 18.38
C ALA A 199 6.22 10.09 19.50
N ALA A 200 5.13 9.39 19.81
CA ALA A 200 4.22 9.77 20.90
C ALA A 200 4.95 9.81 22.25
N THR A 201 5.77 8.79 22.55
CA THR A 201 6.40 8.64 23.87
C THR A 201 7.72 9.42 23.99
N GLN A 202 8.56 9.37 22.96
CA GLN A 202 9.92 9.92 23.04
C GLN A 202 9.97 11.38 22.62
N THR A 203 9.23 11.79 21.58
CA THR A 203 9.22 13.17 21.09
C THR A 203 8.15 13.99 21.80
N LEU A 204 6.91 13.51 21.80
CA LEU A 204 5.75 14.25 22.35
C LEU A 204 5.49 13.98 23.83
N LYS A 205 6.22 13.06 24.46
CA LYS A 205 6.16 12.75 25.91
C LYS A 205 4.78 12.33 26.42
N MET A 206 3.93 11.79 25.55
CA MET A 206 2.60 11.29 25.92
C MET A 206 2.70 10.08 26.86
N LYS A 207 1.86 10.08 27.91
CA LYS A 207 1.74 8.99 28.91
C LYS A 207 0.34 8.39 28.94
N LYS A 208 -0.66 9.14 28.49
CA LYS A 208 -2.07 8.76 28.46
C LYS A 208 -2.71 9.21 27.12
N PRO A 209 -2.26 8.72 25.97
CA PRO A 209 -2.80 9.17 24.69
C PRO A 209 -4.25 8.70 24.48
N ALA A 210 -5.05 9.54 23.83
CA ALA A 210 -6.24 9.10 23.11
C ALA A 210 -5.84 8.59 21.72
N ILE A 211 -6.62 7.66 21.15
CA ILE A 211 -6.47 7.21 19.78
C ILE A 211 -7.80 7.43 19.04
N LEU A 212 -7.77 8.21 17.95
CA LEU A 212 -8.87 8.37 17.00
C LEU A 212 -8.49 7.66 15.70
N HIS A 213 -9.29 6.68 15.26
CA HIS A 213 -8.93 5.92 14.07
C HIS A 213 -10.11 5.65 13.12
N ILE A 214 -9.84 5.59 11.82
CA ILE A 214 -10.79 5.07 10.83
C ILE A 214 -10.96 3.56 11.04
N THR A 215 -12.19 3.04 10.87
CA THR A 215 -12.56 1.66 11.20
C THR A 215 -12.41 0.67 10.05
N ASP A 216 -11.66 1.01 9.02
CA ASP A 216 -11.32 0.08 7.93
C ASP A 216 -10.10 -0.81 8.28
N SER A 217 -9.64 -1.63 7.32
CA SER A 217 -8.51 -2.55 7.53
C SER A 217 -7.17 -1.84 7.73
N PHE A 218 -6.99 -0.61 7.20
CA PHE A 218 -5.82 0.22 7.47
C PHE A 218 -5.88 0.77 8.89
N GLY A 219 -6.92 1.55 9.21
CA GLY A 219 -6.97 2.27 10.49
C GLY A 219 -7.07 1.34 11.69
N THR A 220 -7.85 0.26 11.60
CA THR A 220 -7.93 -0.75 12.66
C THR A 220 -6.59 -1.46 12.84
N GLY A 221 -5.95 -1.86 11.73
CA GLY A 221 -4.66 -2.54 11.78
C GLY A 221 -3.57 -1.66 12.39
N LEU A 222 -3.42 -0.43 11.92
CA LEU A 222 -2.41 0.50 12.43
C LEU A 222 -2.67 0.88 13.90
N LYS A 223 -3.93 1.07 14.29
CA LYS A 223 -4.31 1.30 15.68
C LYS A 223 -3.89 0.12 16.58
N ASP A 224 -4.16 -1.12 16.16
CA ASP A 224 -3.80 -2.31 16.95
C ASP A 224 -2.28 -2.42 17.13
N GLN A 225 -1.49 -2.16 16.07
CA GLN A 225 -0.03 -2.15 16.13
C GLN A 225 0.50 -1.02 17.02
N THR A 226 -0.11 0.17 16.95
CA THR A 226 0.26 1.32 17.79
C THR A 226 0.00 1.04 19.26
N VAL A 227 -1.18 0.49 19.60
CA VAL A 227 -1.53 0.10 20.97
C VAL A 227 -0.58 -0.97 21.51
N ALA A 228 -0.26 -1.98 20.70
CA ALA A 228 0.69 -3.03 21.09
C ALA A 228 2.10 -2.44 21.35
N ALA A 229 2.56 -1.54 20.50
CA ALA A 229 3.86 -0.88 20.65
C ALA A 229 3.89 0.03 21.89
N LEU A 230 2.85 0.82 22.16
CA LEU A 230 2.72 1.64 23.36
C LEU A 230 2.76 0.77 24.63
N LYS A 231 2.05 -0.35 24.62
CA LYS A 231 2.05 -1.31 25.75
C LYS A 231 3.44 -1.87 26.01
N ASN A 232 4.21 -2.20 24.96
CA ASN A 232 5.60 -2.66 25.10
C ASN A 232 6.51 -1.56 25.69
N MET A 233 6.14 -0.28 25.54
CA MET A 233 6.83 0.87 26.13
C MET A 233 6.29 1.26 27.53
N GLY A 234 5.39 0.43 28.11
CA GLY A 234 4.82 0.65 29.43
C GLY A 234 3.65 1.64 29.47
N ILE A 235 3.07 1.98 28.31
CA ILE A 235 1.89 2.86 28.23
C ILE A 235 0.67 2.03 27.84
N GLU A 236 -0.31 2.00 28.74
CA GLU A 236 -1.59 1.34 28.49
C GLU A 236 -2.63 2.36 28.01
N VAL A 237 -3.19 2.12 26.83
CA VAL A 237 -4.28 2.95 26.28
C VAL A 237 -5.60 2.40 26.80
N ALA A 238 -6.31 3.20 27.61
CA ALA A 238 -7.61 2.83 28.13
C ALA A 238 -8.63 2.67 26.97
N SER A 239 -9.47 1.63 27.04
CA SER A 239 -10.42 1.32 25.95
C SER A 239 -11.44 2.44 25.69
N ASN A 240 -11.79 3.23 26.70
CA ASN A 240 -12.66 4.41 26.58
C ASN A 240 -11.95 5.62 25.95
N ASN A 241 -10.65 5.55 25.72
CA ASN A 241 -9.86 6.57 25.02
C ASN A 241 -9.52 6.15 23.59
N VAL A 242 -10.19 5.13 23.06
CA VAL A 242 -10.07 4.68 21.67
C VAL A 242 -11.38 4.97 20.94
N TYR A 243 -11.32 5.82 19.95
CA TYR A 243 -12.47 6.33 19.19
C TYR A 243 -12.38 5.89 17.74
N GLY A 244 -13.44 5.26 17.24
CA GLY A 244 -13.54 4.84 15.83
C GLY A 244 -14.43 5.79 15.04
N HIS A 245 -14.12 5.95 13.75
CA HIS A 245 -14.99 6.65 12.80
C HIS A 245 -15.06 5.90 11.45
N ASN A 246 -16.15 6.09 10.71
CA ASN A 246 -16.30 5.54 9.38
C ASN A 246 -15.59 6.40 8.32
N ALA A 247 -15.38 5.84 7.13
CA ALA A 247 -14.71 6.55 6.02
C ALA A 247 -15.49 7.77 5.49
N ASP A 248 -16.81 7.75 5.61
CA ASP A 248 -17.72 8.81 5.19
C ASP A 248 -18.08 9.81 6.31
N GLU A 249 -17.48 9.67 7.50
CA GLU A 249 -17.70 10.59 8.61
C GLU A 249 -17.20 12.00 8.27
N LYS A 250 -18.03 13.00 8.60
CA LYS A 250 -17.74 14.42 8.34
C LYS A 250 -17.79 15.28 9.61
N GLN A 251 -18.27 14.72 10.73
CA GLN A 251 -18.52 15.45 11.97
C GLN A 251 -17.67 14.90 13.11
N PHE A 252 -16.48 15.46 13.27
CA PHE A 252 -15.52 15.01 14.28
C PHE A 252 -15.60 15.80 15.59
N THR A 253 -16.23 16.97 15.60
CA THR A 253 -16.37 17.83 16.78
C THR A 253 -16.91 17.09 18.02
N PRO A 254 -17.93 16.19 17.93
CA PRO A 254 -18.39 15.45 19.08
C PRO A 254 -17.30 14.54 19.70
N ILE A 255 -16.55 13.84 18.86
CA ILE A 255 -15.44 12.96 19.30
C ILE A 255 -14.31 13.81 19.88
N ILE A 256 -13.96 14.91 19.24
CA ILE A 256 -12.92 15.84 19.70
C ILE A 256 -13.27 16.40 21.08
N ASN A 257 -14.53 16.80 21.30
CA ASN A 257 -15.01 17.26 22.61
C ASN A 257 -14.96 16.16 23.68
N GLN A 258 -15.23 14.90 23.31
CA GLN A 258 -15.07 13.77 24.25
C GLN A 258 -13.60 13.59 24.64
N ILE A 259 -12.67 13.68 23.68
CA ILE A 259 -11.22 13.60 23.93
C ILE A 259 -10.78 14.76 24.86
N MET A 260 -11.20 15.99 24.58
CA MET A 260 -10.86 17.15 25.40
C MET A 260 -11.37 17.07 26.84
N ASN A 261 -12.49 16.39 27.07
CA ASN A 261 -13.08 16.18 28.40
C ASN A 261 -12.60 14.91 29.10
N SER A 262 -11.70 14.13 28.49
CA SER A 262 -11.15 12.91 29.09
C SER A 262 -9.78 13.17 29.76
N ASP A 263 -9.34 12.24 30.63
CA ASP A 263 -8.02 12.30 31.28
C ASP A 263 -6.94 11.77 30.33
N VAL A 264 -6.64 12.54 29.26
CA VAL A 264 -5.60 12.23 28.28
C VAL A 264 -4.61 13.39 28.13
N ASP A 265 -3.38 13.08 27.71
CA ASP A 265 -2.29 14.06 27.58
C ASP A 265 -1.79 14.21 26.12
N GLY A 266 -2.49 13.61 25.17
CA GLY A 266 -2.20 13.73 23.76
C GLY A 266 -3.18 12.95 22.88
N LEU A 267 -3.16 13.25 21.58
CA LEU A 267 -3.98 12.59 20.56
C LEU A 267 -3.11 11.93 19.51
N ILE A 268 -3.33 10.63 19.27
CA ILE A 268 -2.84 9.91 18.10
C ILE A 268 -4.01 9.71 17.15
N ALA A 269 -3.92 10.26 15.92
CA ALA A 269 -4.97 10.18 14.93
C ALA A 269 -4.53 9.37 13.70
N ILE A 270 -5.35 8.40 13.30
CA ILE A 270 -5.09 7.47 12.21
C ILE A 270 -6.25 7.54 11.23
N SER A 271 -6.03 8.10 10.05
CA SER A 271 -7.09 8.26 9.07
C SER A 271 -6.55 8.38 7.64
N HIS A 272 -7.44 8.40 6.64
CA HIS A 272 -7.10 8.77 5.27
C HIS A 272 -7.07 10.30 5.11
N GLN A 273 -6.57 10.78 3.98
CA GLN A 273 -6.25 12.20 3.76
C GLN A 273 -7.45 13.14 3.94
N VAL A 274 -8.61 12.79 3.37
CA VAL A 274 -9.80 13.65 3.44
C VAL A 274 -10.37 13.73 4.86
N PRO A 275 -10.64 12.61 5.57
CA PRO A 275 -11.05 12.72 6.98
C PRO A 275 -9.95 13.31 7.88
N ALA A 276 -8.65 13.09 7.61
CA ALA A 276 -7.57 13.73 8.37
C ALA A 276 -7.66 15.26 8.28
N ALA A 277 -7.91 15.80 7.08
CA ALA A 277 -8.14 17.23 6.91
C ALA A 277 -9.31 17.74 7.76
N LEU A 278 -10.44 17.02 7.75
CA LEU A 278 -11.61 17.38 8.56
C LEU A 278 -11.34 17.29 10.07
N ILE A 279 -10.60 16.26 10.51
CA ILE A 279 -10.19 16.13 11.91
C ILE A 279 -9.33 17.32 12.33
N MET A 280 -8.32 17.68 11.55
CA MET A 280 -7.44 18.82 11.85
C MET A 280 -8.21 20.13 11.90
N ALA A 281 -9.09 20.42 10.92
CA ALA A 281 -9.89 21.62 10.88
C ALA A 281 -10.86 21.73 12.06
N GLN A 282 -11.50 20.62 12.45
CA GLN A 282 -12.46 20.62 13.56
C GLN A 282 -11.77 20.60 14.92
N ALA A 283 -10.58 20.01 15.02
CA ALA A 283 -9.75 20.07 16.22
C ALA A 283 -9.27 21.50 16.51
N ASP A 284 -8.83 22.21 15.49
CA ASP A 284 -8.45 23.60 15.58
C ASP A 284 -9.64 24.49 15.97
N SER A 285 -10.78 24.34 15.27
CA SER A 285 -12.01 25.08 15.57
C SER A 285 -12.57 24.82 16.97
N ALA A 286 -12.36 23.61 17.53
CA ALA A 286 -12.77 23.26 18.89
C ALA A 286 -11.77 23.75 19.95
N GLY A 287 -10.60 24.26 19.56
CA GLY A 287 -9.55 24.71 20.47
C GLY A 287 -8.82 23.55 21.14
N LEU A 288 -8.60 22.42 20.45
CA LEU A 288 -7.84 21.27 20.97
C LEU A 288 -6.38 21.69 21.26
N ASP A 289 -6.04 21.83 22.53
CA ASP A 289 -4.69 22.17 23.02
C ASP A 289 -4.00 20.95 23.66
N LEU A 290 -3.81 19.90 22.85
CA LEU A 290 -3.07 18.69 23.22
C LEU A 290 -1.96 18.44 22.19
N PRO A 291 -0.83 17.82 22.56
CA PRO A 291 0.10 17.24 21.62
C PRO A 291 -0.62 16.35 20.60
N ARG A 292 -0.37 16.54 19.31
CA ARG A 292 -1.12 15.91 18.21
C ARG A 292 -0.18 15.19 17.28
N LEU A 293 -0.42 13.90 17.07
CA LEU A 293 0.36 13.03 16.19
C LEU A 293 -0.57 12.27 15.26
N GLY A 294 -0.27 12.26 13.98
CA GLY A 294 -1.07 11.51 13.00
C GLY A 294 -0.29 10.45 12.22
N SER A 295 -1.03 9.56 11.55
CA SER A 295 -0.51 8.74 10.46
C SER A 295 -0.06 9.62 9.30
N SER A 296 0.54 9.01 8.25
CA SER A 296 1.10 9.73 7.10
C SER A 296 0.13 10.72 6.44
N SER A 297 -1.16 10.46 6.49
CA SER A 297 -2.20 11.35 5.95
C SER A 297 -2.24 12.73 6.61
N PHE A 298 -1.84 12.84 7.88
CA PHE A 298 -1.82 14.12 8.60
C PHE A 298 -0.65 15.03 8.20
N GLY A 299 0.41 14.46 7.62
CA GLY A 299 1.52 15.21 7.02
C GLY A 299 1.35 15.44 5.51
N SER A 300 0.28 14.92 4.89
CA SER A 300 0.12 14.92 3.43
C SER A 300 -0.21 16.31 2.87
N ALA A 301 0.24 16.59 1.64
CA ALA A 301 -0.10 17.81 0.92
C ALA A 301 -1.61 17.92 0.69
N VAL A 302 -2.30 16.80 0.42
CA VAL A 302 -3.78 16.76 0.30
C VAL A 302 -4.46 17.33 1.53
N ALA A 303 -4.05 16.88 2.72
CA ALA A 303 -4.66 17.34 3.96
C ALA A 303 -4.30 18.79 4.27
N ARG A 304 -3.05 19.22 4.04
CA ARG A 304 -2.62 20.60 4.25
C ARG A 304 -3.33 21.59 3.32
N GLN A 305 -3.48 21.25 2.03
CA GLN A 305 -4.22 22.06 1.08
C GLN A 305 -5.71 22.21 1.45
N SER A 306 -6.31 21.17 2.01
CA SER A 306 -7.73 21.14 2.36
C SER A 306 -8.05 21.89 3.66
N SER A 307 -7.11 21.96 4.62
CA SER A 307 -7.36 22.50 5.96
C SER A 307 -6.51 23.73 6.32
N GLY A 308 -5.56 24.08 5.46
CA GLY A 308 -4.76 25.30 5.63
C GLY A 308 -4.06 25.37 7.00
N ALA A 309 -4.16 26.51 7.67
CA ALA A 309 -3.49 26.77 8.95
C ALA A 309 -3.93 25.84 10.09
N ALA A 310 -5.11 25.20 10.01
CA ALA A 310 -5.56 24.23 11.01
C ALA A 310 -4.67 22.98 11.10
N THR A 311 -3.79 22.76 10.13
CA THR A 311 -2.80 21.69 10.17
C THR A 311 -1.59 21.99 11.04
N ASP A 312 -1.33 23.24 11.38
CA ASP A 312 -0.15 23.64 12.14
C ASP A 312 -0.10 22.98 13.51
N GLY A 313 1.08 22.55 13.92
CA GLY A 313 1.31 21.87 15.18
C GLY A 313 0.98 20.37 15.17
N TRP A 314 0.47 19.82 14.07
CA TRP A 314 0.33 18.37 13.93
C TRP A 314 1.64 17.73 13.52
N TYR A 315 2.09 16.78 14.31
CA TYR A 315 3.14 15.85 13.90
C TYR A 315 2.53 14.70 13.08
N ALA A 316 3.34 14.14 12.18
CA ALA A 316 2.93 12.95 11.43
C ALA A 316 4.11 11.99 11.21
N VAL A 317 3.85 10.69 11.30
CA VAL A 317 4.77 9.66 10.82
C VAL A 317 4.47 9.48 9.34
N SER A 318 5.33 10.04 8.49
CA SER A 318 5.12 10.17 7.04
C SER A 318 6.05 9.28 6.23
N ASP A 319 5.54 8.69 5.16
CA ASP A 319 6.34 7.95 4.16
C ASP A 319 7.10 8.89 3.22
N TRP A 320 6.65 10.16 3.11
CA TRP A 320 7.18 11.13 2.17
C TRP A 320 7.26 12.54 2.76
N THR A 321 8.30 13.24 2.39
CA THR A 321 8.45 14.71 2.55
C THR A 321 9.30 15.23 1.40
N VAL A 322 9.00 16.44 0.92
CA VAL A 322 9.81 17.10 -0.11
C VAL A 322 11.21 17.52 0.42
N GLU A 323 11.41 17.47 1.72
CA GLU A 323 12.71 17.70 2.38
C GLU A 323 13.63 16.46 2.34
N VAL A 324 13.22 15.40 1.62
CA VAL A 324 14.06 14.22 1.41
C VAL A 324 15.44 14.58 0.87
N THR A 325 16.47 13.90 1.38
CA THR A 325 17.86 14.22 1.08
C THR A 325 18.49 13.37 -0.01
N THR A 326 17.82 12.27 -0.43
CA THR A 326 18.34 11.39 -1.47
C THR A 326 18.33 12.08 -2.85
N PRO A 327 19.33 11.84 -3.72
CA PRO A 327 19.36 12.44 -5.06
C PRO A 327 18.10 12.13 -5.89
N VAL A 328 17.62 10.87 -5.85
CA VAL A 328 16.43 10.44 -6.60
C VAL A 328 15.17 11.11 -6.05
N GLY A 329 15.03 11.20 -4.72
CA GLY A 329 13.90 11.87 -4.09
C GLY A 329 13.82 13.36 -4.41
N LYS A 330 14.96 14.07 -4.37
CA LYS A 330 15.02 15.48 -4.77
C LYS A 330 14.66 15.67 -6.24
N ALA A 331 15.25 14.87 -7.13
CA ALA A 331 14.95 14.94 -8.56
C ALA A 331 13.47 14.68 -8.85
N PHE A 332 12.84 13.71 -8.16
CA PHE A 332 11.41 13.47 -8.26
C PHE A 332 10.58 14.67 -7.80
N ALA A 333 10.89 15.23 -6.61
CA ALA A 333 10.15 16.38 -6.06
C ALA A 333 10.23 17.60 -7.00
N GLU A 334 11.41 17.89 -7.54
CA GLU A 334 11.65 18.98 -8.48
C GLU A 334 10.92 18.76 -9.80
N ALA A 335 11.01 17.55 -10.38
CA ALA A 335 10.34 17.20 -11.63
C ALA A 335 8.81 17.24 -11.49
N TYR A 336 8.29 16.76 -10.36
CA TYR A 336 6.86 16.79 -10.04
C TYR A 336 6.36 18.22 -9.93
N GLN A 337 7.04 19.07 -9.13
CA GLN A 337 6.70 20.49 -8.98
C GLN A 337 6.76 21.24 -10.32
N ALA A 338 7.82 21.01 -11.09
CA ALA A 338 7.99 21.68 -12.39
C ALA A 338 6.90 21.31 -13.41
N LYS A 339 6.40 20.09 -13.35
CA LYS A 339 5.41 19.59 -14.31
C LYS A 339 3.97 19.89 -13.93
N TYR A 340 3.64 19.80 -12.65
CA TYR A 340 2.26 19.86 -12.17
C TYR A 340 1.94 21.13 -11.37
N ASP A 341 2.93 22.00 -11.16
CA ASP A 341 2.82 23.24 -10.36
C ASP A 341 2.25 23.00 -8.96
N GLN A 342 2.62 21.84 -8.37
CA GLN A 342 2.20 21.47 -7.02
C GLN A 342 3.26 20.62 -6.33
N GLU A 343 3.29 20.70 -5.00
CA GLU A 343 4.13 19.84 -4.15
C GLU A 343 3.75 18.37 -4.35
N SER A 344 4.75 17.49 -4.46
CA SER A 344 4.50 16.05 -4.51
C SER A 344 4.04 15.50 -3.15
N ASP A 345 3.24 14.43 -3.18
CA ASP A 345 2.70 13.81 -1.97
C ASP A 345 2.91 12.29 -1.98
N MET A 346 2.69 11.66 -0.84
CA MET A 346 2.88 10.20 -0.66
C MET A 346 2.17 9.35 -1.73
N PRO A 347 0.93 9.60 -2.16
CA PRO A 347 0.30 8.82 -3.22
C PRO A 347 1.05 8.91 -4.55
N ALA A 348 1.60 10.09 -4.87
CA ALA A 348 2.36 10.31 -6.10
C ALA A 348 3.67 9.52 -6.10
N VAL A 349 4.46 9.65 -5.03
CA VAL A 349 5.75 8.98 -4.95
C VAL A 349 5.60 7.46 -4.86
N THR A 350 4.54 6.97 -4.19
CA THR A 350 4.25 5.53 -4.12
C THR A 350 3.96 4.96 -5.51
N ALA A 351 3.13 5.64 -6.32
CA ALA A 351 2.85 5.23 -7.68
C ALA A 351 4.10 5.33 -8.57
N TYR A 352 4.85 6.44 -8.48
CA TYR A 352 6.10 6.63 -9.22
C TYR A 352 7.10 5.51 -8.95
N ASP A 353 7.42 5.23 -7.68
CA ASP A 353 8.37 4.19 -7.31
C ASP A 353 7.87 2.79 -7.65
N SER A 354 6.55 2.54 -7.57
CA SER A 354 5.97 1.26 -7.99
C SER A 354 6.17 1.00 -9.48
N ILE A 355 5.99 2.01 -10.35
CA ILE A 355 6.29 1.90 -11.78
C ILE A 355 7.79 1.68 -12.01
N LYS A 356 8.67 2.33 -11.24
CA LYS A 356 10.12 2.13 -11.33
C LYS A 356 10.55 0.72 -10.87
N LEU A 357 9.93 0.18 -9.82
CA LEU A 357 10.15 -1.19 -9.36
C LEU A 357 9.76 -2.22 -10.42
N LEU A 358 8.57 -2.05 -11.04
CA LEU A 358 8.13 -2.89 -12.17
C LEU A 358 9.09 -2.78 -13.35
N ALA A 359 9.52 -1.56 -13.68
CA ALA A 359 10.46 -1.31 -14.76
C ALA A 359 11.82 -2.00 -14.53
N GLU A 360 12.35 -1.96 -13.32
CA GLU A 360 13.59 -2.65 -12.99
C GLU A 360 13.44 -4.17 -13.07
N ALA A 361 12.31 -4.73 -12.59
CA ALA A 361 12.03 -6.16 -12.70
C ALA A 361 11.94 -6.62 -14.16
N ILE A 362 11.30 -5.83 -15.05
CA ILE A 362 11.25 -6.08 -16.50
C ILE A 362 12.65 -6.07 -17.11
N LYS A 363 13.45 -5.08 -16.77
CA LYS A 363 14.82 -4.93 -17.23
C LYS A 363 15.71 -6.09 -16.78
N MET A 364 15.63 -6.48 -15.49
CA MET A 364 16.39 -7.61 -14.95
C MET A 364 16.04 -8.93 -15.63
N GLY A 365 14.75 -9.15 -15.95
CA GLY A 365 14.27 -10.36 -16.61
C GLY A 365 14.41 -10.35 -18.13
N ASN A 366 14.69 -9.19 -18.72
CA ASN A 366 14.67 -8.99 -20.18
C ASN A 366 13.36 -9.51 -20.83
N SER A 367 12.24 -9.37 -20.14
CA SER A 367 10.92 -9.87 -20.53
C SER A 367 9.81 -9.09 -19.84
N VAL A 368 8.67 -8.97 -20.49
CA VAL A 368 7.45 -8.38 -19.95
C VAL A 368 6.41 -9.43 -19.54
N GLU A 369 6.78 -10.70 -19.52
CA GLU A 369 5.92 -11.76 -19.05
C GLU A 369 5.66 -11.61 -17.54
N PRO A 370 4.39 -11.68 -17.07
CA PRO A 370 4.02 -11.46 -15.67
C PRO A 370 4.80 -12.31 -14.66
N GLU A 371 5.01 -13.58 -14.97
CA GLU A 371 5.78 -14.48 -14.10
C GLU A 371 7.23 -14.02 -13.94
N THR A 372 7.88 -13.65 -15.05
CA THR A 372 9.25 -13.13 -15.06
C THR A 372 9.36 -11.83 -14.26
N ILE A 373 8.41 -10.91 -14.45
CA ILE A 373 8.35 -9.66 -13.66
C ILE A 373 8.23 -9.99 -12.17
N ASN A 374 7.29 -10.87 -11.82
CA ASN A 374 7.04 -11.26 -10.43
C ASN A 374 8.26 -11.87 -9.75
N GLU A 375 8.97 -12.77 -10.44
CA GLU A 375 10.21 -13.36 -9.92
C GLU A 375 11.30 -12.32 -9.70
N ASN A 376 11.46 -11.37 -10.63
CA ASN A 376 12.52 -10.37 -10.55
C ASN A 376 12.23 -9.26 -9.53
N LEU A 377 10.96 -8.95 -9.23
CA LEU A 377 10.61 -8.11 -8.07
C LEU A 377 11.23 -8.67 -6.78
N GLY A 378 11.20 -9.99 -6.59
CA GLY A 378 11.81 -10.66 -5.44
C GLY A 378 13.34 -10.64 -5.40
N LYS A 379 14.00 -10.31 -6.51
CA LYS A 379 15.47 -10.24 -6.63
C LYS A 379 16.01 -8.81 -6.46
N ILE A 380 15.15 -7.80 -6.32
CA ILE A 380 15.58 -6.42 -6.07
C ILE A 380 16.19 -6.31 -4.67
N THR A 381 17.47 -5.96 -4.61
CA THR A 381 18.22 -5.88 -3.35
C THR A 381 18.70 -4.48 -2.99
N ASN A 382 18.74 -3.57 -3.97
CA ASN A 382 19.21 -2.20 -3.77
C ASN A 382 18.79 -1.31 -4.95
N LEU A 383 17.49 -0.95 -5.02
CA LEU A 383 17.00 0.03 -6.00
C LEU A 383 16.77 1.37 -5.31
N GLU A 384 17.50 2.39 -5.75
CA GLU A 384 17.26 3.76 -5.30
C GLU A 384 15.96 4.29 -5.93
N GLY A 385 14.93 4.46 -5.12
CA GLY A 385 13.68 5.12 -5.47
C GLY A 385 13.61 6.53 -4.91
N ALA A 386 12.53 7.23 -5.22
CA ALA A 386 12.30 8.58 -4.70
C ALA A 386 11.99 8.56 -3.20
N MET A 387 11.16 7.61 -2.75
CA MET A 387 10.76 7.48 -1.35
C MET A 387 11.85 6.80 -0.52
N SER A 388 12.53 5.80 -1.07
CA SER A 388 13.45 4.96 -0.30
C SER A 388 14.41 4.17 -1.20
N THR A 389 15.43 3.55 -0.58
CA THR A 389 16.20 2.48 -1.22
C THR A 389 15.47 1.15 -0.98
N TYR A 390 15.01 0.54 -2.05
CA TYR A 390 14.17 -0.64 -2.01
C TYR A 390 14.96 -1.95 -1.99
N LYS A 391 14.56 -2.82 -1.08
CA LYS A 391 15.02 -4.20 -1.00
C LYS A 391 13.82 -5.10 -0.75
N ALA A 392 13.62 -6.09 -1.61
CA ALA A 392 12.55 -7.07 -1.46
C ALA A 392 12.73 -7.91 -0.17
N GLN A 393 11.64 -8.11 0.56
CA GLN A 393 11.58 -8.93 1.76
C GLN A 393 10.83 -10.24 1.47
N PRO A 394 11.03 -11.30 2.28
CA PRO A 394 10.35 -12.58 2.08
C PRO A 394 8.81 -12.48 2.07
N ASN A 395 8.24 -11.52 2.78
CA ASN A 395 6.80 -11.26 2.85
C ASN A 395 6.27 -10.42 1.68
N ARG A 396 7.06 -10.19 0.61
CA ARG A 396 6.72 -9.37 -0.57
C ARG A 396 6.48 -7.89 -0.27
N CYS A 397 6.98 -7.41 0.84
CA CYS A 397 7.10 -5.99 1.09
C CYS A 397 8.49 -5.51 0.70
N PHE A 398 8.60 -4.27 0.31
CA PHE A 398 9.91 -3.64 0.18
C PHE A 398 10.27 -2.90 1.47
N SER A 399 11.57 -2.90 1.80
CA SER A 399 12.06 -2.04 2.87
C SER A 399 11.91 -0.58 2.47
N THR A 400 11.42 0.24 3.39
CA THR A 400 11.26 1.68 3.20
C THR A 400 11.65 2.43 4.47
N SER A 401 11.75 3.75 4.38
CA SER A 401 12.00 4.64 5.51
C SER A 401 10.75 5.47 5.79
N GLN A 402 10.63 5.92 7.04
CA GLN A 402 9.62 6.92 7.41
C GLN A 402 10.27 8.07 8.16
N PHE A 403 9.58 9.21 8.17
CA PHE A 403 10.02 10.46 8.74
C PHE A 403 9.00 10.92 9.78
N LEU A 404 9.47 11.51 10.86
CA LEU A 404 8.61 12.33 11.71
C LEU A 404 8.62 13.74 11.13
N THR A 405 7.46 14.23 10.76
CA THR A 405 7.25 15.58 10.24
C THR A 405 6.41 16.40 11.19
N LEU A 406 6.57 17.72 11.12
CA LEU A 406 5.74 18.73 11.78
C LEU A 406 5.14 19.66 10.75
N ASN A 407 3.83 19.79 10.74
CA ASN A 407 3.15 20.77 9.91
C ASN A 407 3.31 22.17 10.54
N LYS A 408 3.85 23.09 9.74
CA LYS A 408 4.04 24.48 10.13
C LYS A 408 4.03 25.36 8.89
N ASP A 409 3.28 26.47 8.95
CA ASP A 409 3.20 27.46 7.86
C ASP A 409 2.85 26.82 6.51
N GLY A 410 1.93 25.85 6.52
CA GLY A 410 1.47 25.12 5.32
C GLY A 410 2.45 24.06 4.78
N LYS A 411 3.54 23.77 5.46
CA LYS A 411 4.57 22.80 5.06
C LYS A 411 4.68 21.65 6.07
N ALA A 412 5.06 20.46 5.60
CA ALA A 412 5.47 19.35 6.44
C ALA A 412 7.00 19.33 6.55
N THR A 413 7.51 19.95 7.59
CA THR A 413 8.95 20.03 7.86
C THR A 413 9.44 18.75 8.53
N MET A 414 10.56 18.22 8.06
CA MET A 414 11.16 17.01 8.64
C MET A 414 11.78 17.31 10.02
N VAL A 415 11.33 16.61 11.05
CA VAL A 415 11.86 16.68 12.41
C VAL A 415 13.01 15.70 12.58
N GLU A 416 12.78 14.45 12.19
CA GLU A 416 13.79 13.39 12.26
C GLU A 416 13.48 12.24 11.28
N VAL A 417 14.51 11.49 10.90
CA VAL A 417 14.36 10.20 10.21
C VAL A 417 14.17 9.13 11.26
N VAL A 418 12.97 8.57 11.35
CA VAL A 418 12.65 7.56 12.35
C VAL A 418 13.08 6.19 11.84
N LYS A 419 13.98 5.54 12.57
CA LYS A 419 14.46 4.20 12.24
C LYS A 419 13.74 3.17 13.11
N VAL A 420 13.18 2.16 12.51
CA VAL A 420 12.76 0.94 13.23
C VAL A 420 14.00 0.12 13.51
N GLN A 421 14.22 -0.21 14.77
CA GLN A 421 15.26 -1.15 15.20
C GLN A 421 14.87 -2.59 14.89
#